data_55076ce607c63ab5dec60e0c1db6c825
#
_entry.id   55076ce607c63ab5dec60e0c1db6c825
#
_cell.length_a   1.000
_cell.length_b   1.000
_cell.length_c   1.000
_cell.angle_alpha   90.00
_cell.angle_beta   90.00
_cell.angle_gamma   90.00
#
_symmetry.space_group_name_H-M   'P 1'
#
loop_
_entity.id
_entity.type
_entity.pdbx_description
1 polymer ?
#
loop_
_entity_poly.entity_id
_entity_poly.type
_entity_poly.pdbx_seq_one_letter_code
_entity_poly.pdbx_strand_id
1 'polypeptide(L)'
;MRVTFTPLVADARGSVADATFSRWKGTNYVRSRVTPKNPDTDPQKATRARVGRLNALYRYLPALFRAAWEKVGAAMQVSGWNEFFRQNFALLKAESPIQTTPANTAVEPVASFIGETVETAPQIELTWVKGFAVGTNAVQLLVSETGSDRLEVPDPHTAPVSAESVIIECAKEDTSYDVWLAVEDAVTHELSISLVALEIMTGHLS
;
A
#
# COMPACT_ATOMS: atom_id res chain seq x y z
N MET A 1 31.21 -4.35 -30.55
CA MET A 1 32.62 -4.20 -30.95
C MET A 1 33.50 -4.31 -29.73
N ARG A 2 34.54 -5.13 -29.77
CA ARG A 2 35.57 -5.23 -28.72
C ARG A 2 36.57 -4.10 -28.88
N VAL A 3 36.95 -3.43 -27.77
CA VAL A 3 37.85 -2.27 -27.80
C VAL A 3 39.03 -2.54 -26.86
N THR A 4 40.23 -2.26 -27.34
CA THR A 4 41.44 -2.25 -26.53
C THR A 4 41.82 -0.79 -26.28
N PHE A 5 41.93 -0.41 -25.04
CA PHE A 5 42.36 0.95 -24.68
C PHE A 5 43.88 1.05 -24.66
N THR A 6 44.39 2.23 -24.94
CA THR A 6 45.83 2.54 -24.80
C THR A 6 46.21 2.55 -23.32
N PRO A 7 47.52 2.41 -22.98
CA PRO A 7 47.99 2.43 -21.58
C PRO A 7 47.56 3.66 -20.76
N LEU A 8 47.22 4.75 -21.42
CA LEU A 8 46.74 6.00 -20.79
C LEU A 8 45.27 5.95 -20.35
N VAL A 9 44.48 4.98 -20.89
CA VAL A 9 43.06 4.82 -20.54
C VAL A 9 42.84 3.36 -20.13
N ALA A 10 42.89 3.08 -18.87
CA ALA A 10 42.76 1.72 -18.35
C ALA A 10 41.31 1.19 -18.41
N ASP A 11 40.30 2.08 -18.25
CA ASP A 11 38.89 1.73 -18.26
C ASP A 11 38.05 2.94 -18.77
N ALA A 12 36.99 2.64 -19.50
CA ALA A 12 36.00 3.65 -19.91
C ALA A 12 34.61 3.10 -19.69
N ARG A 13 33.78 3.89 -19.03
CA ARG A 13 32.38 3.58 -18.73
C ARG A 13 31.50 4.79 -18.98
N GLY A 14 30.26 4.55 -19.36
CA GLY A 14 29.30 5.60 -19.62
C GLY A 14 28.97 5.76 -21.10
N SER A 15 28.28 6.84 -21.43
CA SER A 15 27.84 7.14 -22.80
C SER A 15 28.39 8.48 -23.25
N VAL A 16 28.90 8.50 -24.46
CA VAL A 16 29.37 9.71 -25.15
C VAL A 16 28.76 9.70 -26.54
N ALA A 17 27.99 10.75 -26.85
CA ALA A 17 27.22 10.83 -28.09
C ALA A 17 26.42 9.53 -28.34
N ASP A 18 26.61 8.90 -29.48
CA ASP A 18 25.91 7.66 -29.87
C ASP A 18 26.60 6.36 -29.42
N ALA A 19 27.66 6.46 -28.62
CA ALA A 19 28.42 5.32 -28.13
C ALA A 19 28.26 5.12 -26.62
N THR A 20 28.05 3.86 -26.21
CA THR A 20 28.08 3.44 -24.81
C THR A 20 29.25 2.50 -24.59
N PHE A 21 30.12 2.88 -23.65
CA PHE A 21 31.27 2.10 -23.20
C PHE A 21 30.87 1.27 -21.97
N SER A 22 31.24 -0.01 -21.97
CA SER A 22 30.97 -0.91 -20.86
C SER A 22 32.01 -2.02 -20.78
N ARG A 23 32.03 -2.73 -19.65
CA ARG A 23 32.93 -3.89 -19.43
C ARG A 23 32.13 -5.11 -19.04
N TRP A 24 32.41 -6.23 -19.67
CA TRP A 24 31.82 -7.52 -19.36
C TRP A 24 32.90 -8.59 -19.22
N LYS A 25 32.93 -9.28 -18.09
CA LYS A 25 33.93 -10.33 -17.79
C LYS A 25 35.38 -9.93 -18.14
N GLY A 26 35.77 -8.70 -17.74
CA GLY A 26 37.12 -8.18 -17.98
C GLY A 26 37.36 -7.60 -19.39
N THR A 27 36.44 -7.76 -20.33
CA THR A 27 36.57 -7.26 -21.71
C THR A 27 35.82 -5.96 -21.89
N ASN A 28 36.52 -4.90 -22.33
CA ASN A 28 35.91 -3.63 -22.68
C ASN A 28 35.20 -3.72 -24.03
N TYR A 29 34.03 -3.14 -24.15
CA TYR A 29 33.31 -3.10 -25.41
C TYR A 29 32.58 -1.77 -25.58
N VAL A 30 32.33 -1.43 -26.84
CA VAL A 30 31.52 -0.25 -27.23
C VAL A 30 30.33 -0.77 -28.03
N ARG A 31 29.16 -0.19 -27.72
CA ARG A 31 27.93 -0.43 -28.48
C ARG A 31 27.29 0.88 -28.86
N SER A 32 26.49 0.89 -29.91
CA SER A 32 25.65 2.03 -30.23
C SER A 32 24.69 2.30 -29.07
N ARG A 33 24.49 3.57 -28.75
CA ARG A 33 23.46 3.99 -27.79
C ARG A 33 22.10 3.72 -28.42
N VAL A 34 21.36 2.83 -27.79
CA VAL A 34 19.97 2.56 -28.17
C VAL A 34 19.06 3.33 -27.21
N THR A 35 18.27 4.23 -27.76
CA THR A 35 17.13 4.79 -27.01
C THR A 35 15.96 3.83 -27.17
N PRO A 36 15.55 3.10 -26.08
CA PRO A 36 14.46 2.17 -26.20
C PRO A 36 13.19 2.92 -26.61
N LYS A 37 12.52 2.44 -27.65
CA LYS A 37 11.16 2.90 -27.95
C LYS A 37 10.26 2.49 -26.79
N ASN A 38 9.47 3.42 -26.29
CA ASN A 38 8.40 3.11 -25.36
C ASN A 38 7.13 2.84 -26.21
N PRO A 39 6.76 1.58 -26.43
CA PRO A 39 5.64 1.25 -27.32
C PRO A 39 4.29 1.68 -26.75
N ASP A 40 4.23 2.05 -25.46
CA ASP A 40 3.05 2.55 -24.76
C ASP A 40 1.81 1.66 -24.94
N THR A 41 2.04 0.34 -24.89
CA THR A 41 0.96 -0.65 -25.01
C THR A 41 0.01 -0.60 -23.82
N ASP A 42 -1.25 -1.03 -24.01
CA ASP A 42 -2.26 -1.03 -22.95
C ASP A 42 -1.84 -1.85 -21.72
N PRO A 43 -1.21 -3.04 -21.83
CA PRO A 43 -0.66 -3.74 -20.67
C PRO A 43 0.42 -2.95 -19.91
N GLN A 44 1.25 -2.17 -20.63
CA GLN A 44 2.26 -1.32 -19.99
C GLN A 44 1.62 -0.14 -19.26
N LYS A 45 0.59 0.49 -19.85
CA LYS A 45 -0.19 1.56 -19.22
C LYS A 45 -0.86 1.03 -17.95
N ALA A 46 -1.53 -0.11 -18.02
CA ALA A 46 -2.18 -0.74 -16.87
C ALA A 46 -1.18 -1.06 -15.74
N THR A 47 0.01 -1.57 -16.08
CA THR A 47 1.06 -1.84 -15.07
C THR A 47 1.56 -0.55 -14.43
N ARG A 48 1.81 0.51 -15.20
CA ARG A 48 2.23 1.83 -14.69
C ARG A 48 1.16 2.44 -13.79
N ALA A 49 -0.12 2.35 -14.18
CA ALA A 49 -1.24 2.82 -13.37
C ALA A 49 -1.27 2.12 -12.00
N ARG A 50 -1.14 0.78 -11.96
CA ARG A 50 -1.07 0.01 -10.70
C ARG A 50 0.11 0.45 -9.82
N VAL A 51 1.29 0.63 -10.42
CA VAL A 51 2.48 1.14 -9.69
C VAL A 51 2.23 2.54 -9.14
N GLY A 52 1.64 3.43 -9.95
CA GLY A 52 1.25 4.78 -9.52
C GLY A 52 0.30 4.76 -8.34
N ARG A 53 -0.74 3.93 -8.41
CA ARG A 53 -1.73 3.73 -7.35
C ARG A 53 -1.08 3.26 -6.04
N LEU A 54 -0.24 2.23 -6.08
CA LEU A 54 0.45 1.73 -4.88
C LEU A 54 1.38 2.78 -4.26
N ASN A 55 2.06 3.58 -5.08
CA ASN A 55 2.88 4.69 -4.60
C ASN A 55 2.04 5.75 -3.87
N ALA A 56 0.89 6.11 -4.43
CA ALA A 56 -0.01 7.07 -3.81
C ALA A 56 -0.54 6.53 -2.47
N LEU A 57 -1.05 5.31 -2.45
CA LEU A 57 -1.58 4.65 -1.25
C LEU A 57 -0.52 4.58 -0.14
N TYR A 58 0.70 4.11 -0.43
CA TYR A 58 1.77 4.03 0.57
C TYR A 58 2.15 5.39 1.16
N ARG A 59 2.10 6.46 0.36
CA ARG A 59 2.38 7.83 0.83
C ARG A 59 1.34 8.33 1.83
N TYR A 60 0.09 7.92 1.68
CA TYR A 60 -1.02 8.32 2.56
C TYR A 60 -1.21 7.40 3.76
N LEU A 61 -0.50 6.27 3.85
CA LEU A 61 -0.51 5.44 5.05
C LEU A 61 -0.03 6.22 6.27
N PRO A 62 -0.75 6.17 7.40
CA PRO A 62 -0.30 6.73 8.67
C PRO A 62 1.03 6.14 9.13
N ALA A 63 1.72 6.86 10.03
CA ALA A 63 3.05 6.47 10.51
C ALA A 63 3.06 5.06 11.13
N LEU A 64 2.03 4.71 11.90
CA LEU A 64 1.88 3.39 12.54
C LEU A 64 1.84 2.26 11.50
N PHE A 65 1.02 2.41 10.46
CA PHE A 65 0.90 1.42 9.38
C PHE A 65 2.20 1.30 8.57
N ARG A 66 2.87 2.43 8.28
CA ARG A 66 4.17 2.40 7.60
C ARG A 66 5.24 1.71 8.44
N ALA A 67 5.25 1.95 9.77
CA ALA A 67 6.17 1.27 10.69
C ALA A 67 6.00 -0.26 10.69
N ALA A 68 4.75 -0.74 10.60
CA ALA A 68 4.48 -2.18 10.46
C ALA A 68 5.11 -2.77 9.19
N TRP A 69 4.99 -2.08 8.05
CA TRP A 69 5.63 -2.48 6.80
C TRP A 69 7.16 -2.42 6.86
N GLU A 70 7.74 -1.37 7.47
CA GLU A 70 9.19 -1.25 7.65
C GLU A 70 9.73 -2.37 8.53
N LYS A 71 9.02 -2.75 9.60
CA LYS A 71 9.42 -3.86 10.48
C LYS A 71 9.53 -5.19 9.71
N VAL A 72 8.52 -5.52 8.90
CA VAL A 72 8.52 -6.76 8.09
C VAL A 72 9.56 -6.66 6.97
N GLY A 73 9.68 -5.51 6.32
CA GLY A 73 10.69 -5.27 5.29
C GLY A 73 12.11 -5.44 5.82
N ALA A 74 12.40 -4.88 7.00
CA ALA A 74 13.71 -5.01 7.64
C ALA A 74 14.09 -6.48 7.93
N ALA A 75 13.13 -7.31 8.36
CA ALA A 75 13.35 -8.74 8.55
C ALA A 75 13.72 -9.47 7.25
N MET A 76 13.29 -8.96 6.11
CA MET A 76 13.59 -9.49 4.76
C MET A 76 14.74 -8.74 4.05
N GLN A 77 15.41 -7.80 4.73
CA GLN A 77 16.46 -6.94 4.17
C GLN A 77 16.00 -6.11 2.95
N VAL A 78 14.74 -5.69 2.95
CA VAL A 78 14.15 -4.80 1.95
C VAL A 78 13.48 -3.61 2.64
N SER A 79 13.12 -2.57 1.87
CA SER A 79 12.33 -1.47 2.43
C SER A 79 10.87 -1.87 2.66
N GLY A 80 10.18 -1.23 3.60
CA GLY A 80 8.75 -1.44 3.84
C GLY A 80 7.91 -1.17 2.58
N TRP A 81 8.31 -0.19 1.76
CA TRP A 81 7.67 0.06 0.45
C TRP A 81 7.77 -1.15 -0.49
N ASN A 82 8.94 -1.78 -0.59
CA ASN A 82 9.12 -2.95 -1.45
C ASN A 82 8.24 -4.11 -0.99
N GLU A 83 8.12 -4.32 0.33
CA GLU A 83 7.27 -5.37 0.87
C GLU A 83 5.78 -5.06 0.67
N PHE A 84 5.36 -3.81 0.92
CA PHE A 84 4.01 -3.34 0.60
C PHE A 84 3.67 -3.56 -0.88
N PHE A 85 4.58 -3.17 -1.78
CA PHE A 85 4.43 -3.36 -3.21
C PHE A 85 4.31 -4.84 -3.59
N ARG A 86 5.18 -5.69 -3.04
CA ARG A 86 5.21 -7.12 -3.33
C ARG A 86 3.88 -7.79 -2.98
N GLN A 87 3.31 -7.50 -1.81
CA GLN A 87 2.05 -8.10 -1.37
C GLN A 87 0.85 -7.52 -2.14
N ASN A 88 0.79 -6.22 -2.33
CA ASN A 88 -0.37 -5.55 -2.90
C ASN A 88 -0.44 -5.54 -4.44
N PHE A 89 0.69 -5.68 -5.15
CA PHE A 89 0.67 -5.68 -6.61
C PHE A 89 -0.10 -6.87 -7.20
N ALA A 90 0.02 -8.04 -6.57
CA ALA A 90 -0.74 -9.23 -6.96
C ALA A 90 -2.25 -9.05 -6.70
N LEU A 91 -2.62 -8.45 -5.56
CA LEU A 91 -4.00 -8.15 -5.21
C LEU A 91 -4.64 -7.19 -6.22
N LEU A 92 -3.97 -6.07 -6.54
CA LEU A 92 -4.45 -5.15 -7.58
C LEU A 92 -4.57 -5.77 -8.98
N LYS A 93 -3.71 -6.73 -9.31
CA LYS A 93 -3.83 -7.45 -10.57
C LYS A 93 -5.04 -8.39 -10.59
N ALA A 94 -5.40 -8.94 -9.44
CA ALA A 94 -6.55 -9.81 -9.24
C ALA A 94 -7.85 -9.04 -8.94
N GLU A 95 -7.82 -7.69 -9.01
CA GLU A 95 -8.94 -6.80 -8.65
C GLU A 95 -9.46 -7.05 -7.23
N SER A 96 -8.55 -7.49 -6.35
CA SER A 96 -8.82 -7.73 -4.93
C SER A 96 -8.47 -6.50 -4.10
N PRO A 97 -9.12 -6.30 -2.94
CA PRO A 97 -8.79 -5.21 -2.03
C PRO A 97 -7.33 -5.23 -1.61
N ILE A 98 -6.75 -4.04 -1.46
CA ILE A 98 -5.39 -3.92 -0.95
C ILE A 98 -5.35 -4.20 0.56
N GLN A 99 -4.19 -4.61 1.05
CA GLN A 99 -3.88 -4.73 2.47
C GLN A 99 -3.14 -3.47 2.93
N THR A 100 -3.65 -2.82 3.97
CA THR A 100 -3.00 -1.66 4.60
C THR A 100 -1.96 -2.07 5.64
N THR A 101 -2.03 -3.33 6.13
CA THR A 101 -1.06 -3.95 7.04
C THR A 101 -0.43 -5.18 6.42
N PRO A 102 0.80 -5.57 6.80
CA PRO A 102 1.44 -6.78 6.29
C PRO A 102 0.69 -8.06 6.73
N ALA A 103 0.70 -9.08 5.87
CA ALA A 103 0.01 -10.35 6.14
C ALA A 103 0.65 -11.16 7.29
N ASN A 104 1.92 -10.95 7.57
CA ASN A 104 2.68 -11.69 8.58
C ASN A 104 2.72 -10.92 9.91
N THR A 105 1.62 -10.93 10.65
CA THR A 105 1.54 -10.32 11.98
C THR A 105 1.18 -11.36 13.03
N ALA A 106 1.66 -11.16 14.26
CA ALA A 106 1.34 -12.01 15.39
C ALA A 106 0.02 -11.62 16.07
N VAL A 107 -0.53 -10.45 15.73
CA VAL A 107 -1.76 -9.92 16.31
C VAL A 107 -2.96 -10.51 15.57
N GLU A 108 -3.91 -11.07 16.31
CA GLU A 108 -5.12 -11.63 15.73
C GLU A 108 -6.09 -10.51 15.30
N PRO A 109 -6.66 -10.60 14.08
CA PRO A 109 -7.71 -9.68 13.65
C PRO A 109 -9.04 -9.98 14.36
N VAL A 110 -10.02 -9.06 14.28
CA VAL A 110 -11.40 -9.37 14.68
C VAL A 110 -11.99 -10.48 13.79
N ALA A 111 -12.96 -11.24 14.32
CA ALA A 111 -13.52 -12.38 13.60
C ALA A 111 -14.37 -11.97 12.38
N SER A 112 -15.06 -10.84 12.47
CA SER A 112 -15.81 -10.27 11.34
C SER A 112 -15.81 -8.74 11.45
N PHE A 113 -15.97 -8.08 10.29
CA PHE A 113 -16.04 -6.65 10.15
C PHE A 113 -17.08 -6.28 9.10
N ILE A 114 -18.03 -5.43 9.46
CA ILE A 114 -19.13 -4.98 8.60
C ILE A 114 -19.25 -3.46 8.75
N GLY A 115 -19.50 -2.78 7.63
CA GLY A 115 -19.84 -1.38 7.61
C GLY A 115 -21.25 -1.19 7.08
N GLU A 116 -22.02 -0.31 7.71
CA GLU A 116 -23.38 0.00 7.34
C GLU A 116 -23.57 1.52 7.19
N THR A 117 -24.50 1.91 6.33
CA THR A 117 -24.86 3.30 6.08
C THR A 117 -25.66 3.88 7.26
N VAL A 118 -25.30 5.08 7.69
CA VAL A 118 -26.18 5.90 8.56
C VAL A 118 -27.02 6.80 7.65
N GLU A 119 -28.32 6.54 7.55
CA GLU A 119 -29.19 7.14 6.53
C GLU A 119 -29.35 8.68 6.62
N THR A 120 -29.10 9.26 7.80
CA THR A 120 -29.41 10.68 8.07
C THR A 120 -28.18 11.58 8.15
N ALA A 121 -27.00 11.07 7.86
CA ALA A 121 -25.75 11.83 7.98
C ALA A 121 -24.65 11.23 7.09
N PRO A 122 -23.63 11.99 6.72
CA PRO A 122 -22.47 11.46 5.98
C PRO A 122 -21.57 10.65 6.92
N GLN A 123 -22.14 9.61 7.52
CA GLN A 123 -21.52 8.75 8.53
C GLN A 123 -21.65 7.30 8.13
N ILE A 124 -20.75 6.48 8.65
CA ILE A 124 -20.76 5.02 8.48
C ILE A 124 -20.70 4.40 9.86
N GLU A 125 -21.60 3.46 10.16
CA GLU A 125 -21.51 2.63 11.34
C GLU A 125 -20.68 1.38 11.01
N LEU A 126 -19.65 1.16 11.83
CA LEU A 126 -18.76 0.03 11.72
C LEU A 126 -18.98 -0.90 12.89
N THR A 127 -19.20 -2.17 12.60
CA THR A 127 -19.39 -3.21 13.61
C THR A 127 -18.38 -4.33 13.41
N TRP A 128 -17.93 -4.93 14.52
CA TRP A 128 -17.02 -6.06 14.50
C TRP A 128 -17.31 -7.07 15.61
N VAL A 129 -16.95 -8.31 15.36
CA VAL A 129 -17.05 -9.38 16.34
C VAL A 129 -15.66 -9.74 16.84
N LYS A 130 -15.49 -9.79 18.15
CA LYS A 130 -14.24 -10.24 18.78
C LYS A 130 -14.02 -11.75 18.52
N GLY A 131 -12.84 -12.09 18.05
CA GLY A 131 -12.43 -13.50 17.88
C GLY A 131 -11.55 -14.03 19.03
N PHE A 132 -11.12 -13.16 19.97
CA PHE A 132 -10.11 -13.45 20.99
C PHE A 132 -10.40 -12.70 22.31
N ALA A 133 -9.69 -13.09 23.37
CA ALA A 133 -9.78 -12.38 24.65
C ALA A 133 -9.26 -10.93 24.50
N VAL A 134 -10.15 -9.99 24.70
CA VAL A 134 -9.85 -8.57 24.53
C VAL A 134 -9.15 -8.04 25.77
N GLY A 135 -7.88 -7.68 25.62
CA GLY A 135 -7.15 -6.89 26.60
C GLY A 135 -7.42 -5.38 26.43
N THR A 136 -6.35 -4.60 26.39
CA THR A 136 -6.38 -3.14 26.16
C THR A 136 -6.23 -2.79 24.66
N ASN A 137 -6.42 -3.74 23.77
CA ASN A 137 -6.24 -3.56 22.33
C ASN A 137 -7.26 -2.58 21.76
N ALA A 138 -6.87 -1.85 20.74
CA ALA A 138 -7.69 -0.90 20.02
C ALA A 138 -7.80 -1.27 18.54
N VAL A 139 -8.87 -0.89 17.88
CA VAL A 139 -8.97 -0.90 16.44
C VAL A 139 -8.41 0.38 15.86
N GLN A 140 -7.73 0.26 14.76
CA GLN A 140 -7.24 1.36 13.94
C GLN A 140 -8.01 1.36 12.61
N LEU A 141 -8.51 2.52 12.23
CA LEU A 141 -9.38 2.67 11.06
C LEU A 141 -8.72 3.52 10.00
N LEU A 142 -8.91 3.14 8.75
CA LEU A 142 -8.58 3.94 7.58
C LEU A 142 -9.78 3.94 6.63
N VAL A 143 -10.01 5.04 5.97
CA VAL A 143 -11.08 5.21 5.00
C VAL A 143 -10.53 5.75 3.68
N SER A 144 -11.15 5.37 2.59
CA SER A 144 -10.88 5.91 1.26
C SER A 144 -12.18 6.00 0.48
N GLU A 145 -12.41 7.09 -0.21
CA GLU A 145 -13.48 7.16 -1.22
C GLU A 145 -13.25 6.06 -2.27
N THR A 146 -14.28 5.27 -2.58
CA THR A 146 -14.16 4.12 -3.48
C THR A 146 -13.60 4.56 -4.83
N GLY A 147 -12.55 3.88 -5.27
CA GLY A 147 -11.81 4.24 -6.49
C GLY A 147 -10.77 5.34 -6.33
N SER A 148 -10.66 5.98 -5.17
CA SER A 148 -9.59 6.93 -4.84
C SER A 148 -8.27 6.21 -4.53
N ASP A 149 -7.17 6.91 -4.76
CA ASP A 149 -5.83 6.46 -4.38
C ASP A 149 -5.35 7.09 -3.05
N ARG A 150 -6.25 7.75 -2.34
CA ARG A 150 -5.98 8.47 -1.10
C ARG A 150 -6.62 7.76 0.09
N LEU A 151 -5.80 7.36 1.04
CA LEU A 151 -6.24 6.87 2.35
C LEU A 151 -6.37 8.06 3.30
N GLU A 152 -7.45 8.09 4.04
CA GLU A 152 -7.74 9.10 5.04
C GLU A 152 -7.89 8.45 6.42
N VAL A 153 -7.67 9.25 7.46
CA VAL A 153 -7.87 8.84 8.86
C VAL A 153 -9.20 9.43 9.29
N PRO A 154 -10.23 8.61 9.55
CA PRO A 154 -11.55 9.11 9.95
C PRO A 154 -11.54 9.66 11.39
N ASP A 155 -12.62 10.29 11.79
CA ASP A 155 -12.85 10.68 13.18
C ASP A 155 -14.10 9.95 13.73
N PRO A 156 -14.01 9.15 14.79
CA PRO A 156 -12.77 8.69 15.42
C PRO A 156 -12.01 7.65 14.56
N HIS A 157 -10.68 7.71 14.57
CA HIS A 157 -9.82 6.75 13.85
C HIS A 157 -9.42 5.55 14.71
N THR A 158 -9.69 5.59 16.00
CA THR A 158 -9.42 4.52 16.96
C THR A 158 -10.61 4.27 17.86
N ALA A 159 -10.84 3.01 18.19
CA ALA A 159 -11.82 2.62 19.20
C ALA A 159 -11.30 1.41 19.98
N PRO A 160 -11.69 1.22 21.27
CA PRO A 160 -11.34 0.00 21.97
C PRO A 160 -12.02 -1.19 21.30
N VAL A 161 -11.31 -2.29 21.14
CA VAL A 161 -11.89 -3.52 20.53
C VAL A 161 -13.15 -3.98 21.26
N SER A 162 -13.23 -3.67 22.57
CA SER A 162 -14.38 -3.98 23.41
C SER A 162 -15.67 -3.22 23.06
N ALA A 163 -15.58 -2.14 22.29
CA ALA A 163 -16.76 -1.35 21.90
C ALA A 163 -17.70 -2.09 20.94
N GLU A 164 -17.14 -3.00 20.09
CA GLU A 164 -17.87 -3.78 19.10
C GLU A 164 -18.50 -2.96 17.96
N SER A 165 -18.66 -1.65 18.11
CA SER A 165 -19.09 -0.74 17.06
C SER A 165 -18.51 0.66 17.25
N VAL A 166 -18.49 1.43 16.17
CA VAL A 166 -18.12 2.84 16.13
C VAL A 166 -18.78 3.50 14.92
N ILE A 167 -19.19 4.76 15.08
CA ILE A 167 -19.65 5.60 13.98
C ILE A 167 -18.50 6.52 13.60
N ILE A 168 -18.15 6.55 12.32
CA ILE A 168 -17.14 7.45 11.77
C ILE A 168 -17.78 8.52 10.89
N GLU A 169 -17.22 9.71 10.90
CA GLU A 169 -17.61 10.79 10.01
C GLU A 169 -16.88 10.70 8.68
N CYS A 170 -17.60 10.84 7.60
CA CYS A 170 -17.09 10.87 6.24
C CYS A 170 -17.21 12.28 5.65
N ALA A 171 -16.31 12.61 4.71
CA ALA A 171 -16.21 13.97 4.20
C ALA A 171 -17.37 14.37 3.26
N LYS A 172 -18.08 13.42 2.69
CA LYS A 172 -19.08 13.65 1.65
C LYS A 172 -20.33 12.80 1.87
N GLU A 173 -21.46 13.36 1.50
CA GLU A 173 -22.75 12.67 1.41
C GLU A 173 -22.85 11.84 0.11
N ASP A 174 -23.75 10.88 0.07
CA ASP A 174 -24.06 10.06 -1.11
C ASP A 174 -22.80 9.51 -1.82
N THR A 175 -21.77 9.20 -1.04
CA THR A 175 -20.48 8.77 -1.56
C THR A 175 -20.12 7.39 -1.00
N SER A 176 -19.61 6.52 -1.87
CA SER A 176 -19.14 5.19 -1.45
C SER A 176 -17.72 5.26 -0.92
N TYR A 177 -17.51 4.58 0.20
CA TYR A 177 -16.21 4.49 0.87
C TYR A 177 -15.79 3.03 1.09
N ASP A 178 -14.50 2.80 0.99
CA ASP A 178 -13.84 1.58 1.42
C ASP A 178 -13.20 1.83 2.79
N VAL A 179 -13.42 0.94 3.74
CA VAL A 179 -12.92 1.09 5.11
C VAL A 179 -12.05 -0.11 5.48
N TRP A 180 -10.88 0.16 6.02
CA TRP A 180 -9.97 -0.85 6.56
C TRP A 180 -9.92 -0.77 8.08
N LEU A 181 -9.98 -1.91 8.72
CA LEU A 181 -9.84 -2.09 10.16
C LEU A 181 -8.64 -2.98 10.45
N ALA A 182 -7.77 -2.54 11.34
CA ALA A 182 -6.70 -3.36 11.90
C ALA A 182 -6.74 -3.29 13.44
N VAL A 183 -6.39 -4.35 14.12
CA VAL A 183 -6.26 -4.37 15.58
C VAL A 183 -4.82 -3.99 15.95
N GLU A 184 -4.66 -3.02 16.84
CA GLU A 184 -3.38 -2.65 17.45
C GLU A 184 -3.26 -3.32 18.82
N ASP A 185 -2.17 -4.04 19.04
CA ASP A 185 -1.80 -4.53 20.36
C ASP A 185 -1.29 -3.37 21.24
N ALA A 186 -1.90 -3.17 22.39
CA ALA A 186 -1.61 -2.02 23.25
C ALA A 186 -0.21 -2.04 23.90
N VAL A 187 0.48 -3.18 23.89
CA VAL A 187 1.80 -3.35 24.51
C VAL A 187 2.91 -3.27 23.46
N THR A 188 2.74 -4.00 22.36
CA THR A 188 3.77 -4.10 21.31
C THR A 188 3.59 -3.05 20.21
N HIS A 189 2.43 -2.40 20.13
CA HIS A 189 2.03 -1.52 19.04
C HIS A 189 2.11 -2.19 17.65
N GLU A 190 1.95 -3.50 17.61
CA GLU A 190 1.85 -4.25 16.37
C GLU A 190 0.41 -4.25 15.86
N LEU A 191 0.27 -4.25 14.54
CA LEU A 191 -1.04 -4.30 13.87
C LEU A 191 -1.36 -5.71 13.41
N SER A 192 -2.64 -6.11 13.52
CA SER A 192 -3.15 -7.32 12.86
C SER A 192 -3.19 -7.14 11.34
N ILE A 193 -3.49 -8.22 10.63
CA ILE A 193 -3.88 -8.12 9.22
C ILE A 193 -5.14 -7.23 9.12
N SER A 194 -5.19 -6.36 8.10
CA SER A 194 -6.34 -5.48 7.90
C SER A 194 -7.51 -6.24 7.29
N LEU A 195 -8.69 -6.06 7.88
CA LEU A 195 -9.96 -6.41 7.26
C LEU A 195 -10.49 -5.20 6.48
N VAL A 196 -11.32 -5.44 5.47
CA VAL A 196 -11.89 -4.39 4.65
C VAL A 196 -13.38 -4.58 4.48
N ALA A 197 -14.13 -3.47 4.59
CA ALA A 197 -15.51 -3.36 4.14
C ALA A 197 -15.53 -2.41 2.93
N LEU A 198 -16.10 -2.85 1.82
CA LEU A 198 -16.04 -2.17 0.52
C LEU A 198 -17.37 -1.51 0.19
N GLU A 199 -17.29 -0.39 -0.54
CA GLU A 199 -18.44 0.28 -1.16
C GLU A 199 -19.58 0.63 -0.20
N ILE A 200 -19.24 1.05 1.03
CA ILE A 200 -20.23 1.51 2.00
C ILE A 200 -20.64 2.92 1.61
N MET A 201 -21.92 3.13 1.32
CA MET A 201 -22.44 4.44 0.96
C MET A 201 -22.72 5.27 2.21
N THR A 202 -22.40 6.55 2.17
CA THR A 202 -22.82 7.51 3.23
C THR A 202 -24.25 7.98 3.01
N GLY A 203 -24.96 8.31 4.10
CA GLY A 203 -26.29 8.88 4.04
C GLY A 203 -26.32 10.33 3.55
N HIS A 204 -27.53 10.85 3.33
CA HIS A 204 -27.82 12.22 2.92
C HIS A 204 -28.39 13.04 4.07
N LEU A 205 -27.89 14.26 4.26
CA LEU A 205 -28.48 15.22 5.19
C LEU A 205 -29.78 15.77 4.58
N SER A 206 -30.92 15.41 5.16
CA SER A 206 -32.24 15.90 4.75
C SER A 206 -32.54 17.29 5.34
#